data_8c53c2e899e4965eb13e057424adc928
#
_entry.id   8c53c2e899e4965eb13e057424adc928
#
_cell.length_a   1.000
_cell.length_b   1.000
_cell.length_c   1.000
_cell.angle_alpha   90.00
_cell.angle_beta   90.00
_cell.angle_gamma   90.00
#
_symmetry.space_group_name_H-M   'P 1'
#
loop_
_entity.id
_entity.type
_entity.pdbx_description
1 polymer ?
#
loop_
_entity_poly.entity_id
_entity_poly.type
_entity_poly.pdbx_seq_one_letter_code
_entity_poly.pdbx_strand_id
1 'polypeptide(L)'
;TRHEQSAAFMAESYGKLTGKLSCCLSTLGPGATNLLTGVADANMDHSPVLVLTGQGSSNRLHKESHQIMDVCNMFESVTKWTTSIRNPSTIPERIGKTRSCSHRFARRHC
;
A
#
# COMPACT_ATOMS: atom_id res chain seq x y z
N THR A 1 -4.11 15.93 -0.07
CA THR A 1 -5.38 15.68 0.63
C THR A 1 -5.26 16.06 2.10
N ARG A 2 -6.37 16.39 2.74
CA ARG A 2 -6.38 16.63 4.20
C ARG A 2 -6.48 15.33 4.99
N HIS A 3 -7.10 14.33 4.41
CA HIS A 3 -7.26 13.00 4.98
C HIS A 3 -6.80 11.96 3.97
N GLU A 4 -5.98 11.02 4.39
CA GLU A 4 -5.31 10.05 3.51
C GLU A 4 -6.31 9.11 2.81
N GLN A 5 -7.45 8.82 3.43
CA GLN A 5 -8.52 8.05 2.81
C GLN A 5 -8.93 8.61 1.44
N SER A 6 -8.99 9.95 1.33
CA SER A 6 -9.31 10.60 0.04
C SER A 6 -8.25 10.31 -1.02
N ALA A 7 -6.96 10.21 -0.65
CA ALA A 7 -5.91 9.84 -1.58
C ALA A 7 -6.08 8.40 -2.10
N ALA A 8 -6.47 7.47 -1.20
CA ALA A 8 -6.72 6.09 -1.59
C ALA A 8 -7.93 5.99 -2.55
N PHE A 9 -9.03 6.66 -2.28
CA PHE A 9 -10.20 6.68 -3.18
C PHE A 9 -9.90 7.36 -4.53
N MET A 10 -9.10 8.42 -4.57
CA MET A 10 -8.68 9.02 -5.85
C MET A 10 -7.81 8.05 -6.65
N ALA A 11 -6.89 7.34 -6.00
CA ALA A 11 -6.07 6.33 -6.66
C ALA A 11 -6.92 5.15 -7.16
N GLU A 12 -7.86 4.66 -6.34
CA GLU A 12 -8.82 3.62 -6.70
C GLU A 12 -9.62 4.03 -7.93
N SER A 13 -10.28 5.17 -7.89
CA SER A 13 -11.11 5.67 -8.99
C SER A 13 -10.32 5.83 -10.29
N TYR A 14 -9.08 6.34 -10.21
CA TYR A 14 -8.21 6.42 -11.39
C TYR A 14 -7.89 5.04 -11.95
N GLY A 15 -7.51 4.09 -11.10
CA GLY A 15 -7.22 2.72 -11.51
C GLY A 15 -8.43 2.04 -12.15
N LYS A 16 -9.61 2.20 -11.55
CA LYS A 16 -10.88 1.66 -12.03
C LYS A 16 -11.27 2.19 -13.41
N LEU A 17 -11.18 3.50 -13.60
CA LEU A 17 -11.58 4.15 -14.86
C LEU A 17 -10.59 3.93 -16.00
N THR A 18 -9.31 3.83 -15.69
CA THR A 18 -8.26 3.79 -16.73
C THR A 18 -7.66 2.39 -16.95
N GLY A 19 -7.85 1.48 -16.02
CA GLY A 19 -7.15 0.19 -15.99
C GLY A 19 -5.64 0.31 -15.74
N LYS A 20 -5.13 1.51 -15.42
CA LYS A 20 -3.71 1.76 -15.18
C LYS A 20 -3.40 1.73 -13.69
N LEU A 21 -2.19 1.27 -13.36
CA LEU A 21 -1.71 1.31 -11.98
C LEU A 21 -1.64 2.76 -11.49
N SER A 22 -2.40 3.05 -10.45
CA SER A 22 -2.34 4.30 -9.69
C SER A 22 -1.46 4.14 -8.45
N CYS A 23 -1.10 5.24 -7.82
CA CYS A 23 -0.29 5.22 -6.61
C CYS A 23 -0.82 6.22 -5.59
N CYS A 24 -0.89 5.82 -4.33
CA CYS A 24 -1.09 6.72 -3.20
C CYS A 24 0.04 6.54 -2.17
N LEU A 25 0.37 7.64 -1.51
CA LEU A 25 1.44 7.71 -0.53
C LEU A 25 0.94 8.33 0.76
N SER A 26 1.32 7.74 1.89
CA SER A 26 1.08 8.33 3.21
C SER A 26 2.30 8.23 4.13
N THR A 27 2.24 8.95 5.22
CA THR A 27 3.19 8.79 6.33
C THR A 27 2.94 7.48 7.09
N LEU A 28 3.76 7.23 8.09
CA LEU A 28 3.65 6.07 8.99
C LEU A 28 2.44 6.20 9.95
N GLY A 29 2.15 5.13 10.68
CA GLY A 29 1.15 5.11 11.74
C GLY A 29 -0.26 5.48 11.29
N PRO A 30 -0.88 6.51 11.87
CA PRO A 30 -2.25 6.92 11.54
C PRO A 30 -2.46 7.28 10.07
N GLY A 31 -1.43 7.83 9.40
CA GLY A 31 -1.50 8.09 7.96
C GLY A 31 -1.66 6.80 7.15
N ALA A 32 -0.96 5.74 7.53
CA ALA A 32 -1.13 4.43 6.91
C ALA A 32 -2.52 3.84 7.21
N THR A 33 -2.99 3.88 8.47
CA THR A 33 -4.32 3.35 8.82
C THR A 33 -5.46 4.06 8.11
N ASN A 34 -5.32 5.36 7.88
CA ASN A 34 -6.33 6.15 7.17
C ASN A 34 -6.49 5.77 5.69
N LEU A 35 -5.50 5.10 5.08
CA LEU A 35 -5.62 4.58 3.72
C LEU A 35 -6.46 3.30 3.63
N LEU A 36 -6.60 2.54 4.73
CA LEU A 36 -7.17 1.18 4.72
C LEU A 36 -8.53 1.09 4.05
N THR A 37 -9.44 2.00 4.34
CA THR A 37 -10.81 1.97 3.78
C THR A 37 -10.78 2.02 2.25
N GLY A 38 -10.06 2.98 1.66
CA GLY A 38 -9.98 3.10 0.22
C GLY A 38 -9.16 1.96 -0.44
N VAL A 39 -8.19 1.40 0.28
CA VAL A 39 -7.43 0.23 -0.20
C VAL A 39 -8.28 -1.03 -0.17
N ALA A 40 -9.11 -1.21 0.85
CA ALA A 40 -10.06 -2.32 0.91
C ALA A 40 -11.07 -2.24 -0.23
N ASP A 41 -11.60 -1.05 -0.49
CA ASP A 41 -12.51 -0.78 -1.60
C ASP A 41 -11.86 -1.11 -2.96
N ALA A 42 -10.64 -0.61 -3.19
CA ALA A 42 -9.86 -0.92 -4.37
C ALA A 42 -9.62 -2.43 -4.57
N ASN A 43 -9.40 -3.17 -3.48
CA ASN A 43 -9.23 -4.63 -3.54
C ASN A 43 -10.54 -5.35 -3.90
N MET A 44 -11.67 -4.91 -3.36
CA MET A 44 -12.99 -5.46 -3.67
C MET A 44 -13.38 -5.20 -5.13
N ASP A 45 -13.08 -4.02 -5.63
CA ASP A 45 -13.36 -3.61 -7.02
C ASP A 45 -12.28 -4.03 -8.03
N HIS A 46 -11.23 -4.72 -7.55
CA HIS A 46 -10.09 -5.15 -8.37
C HIS A 46 -9.35 -4.00 -9.08
N SER A 47 -9.40 -2.80 -8.51
CA SER A 47 -8.72 -1.62 -9.05
C SER A 47 -7.22 -1.72 -8.81
N PRO A 48 -6.37 -1.45 -9.83
CA PRO A 48 -4.91 -1.53 -9.68
C PRO A 48 -4.36 -0.32 -8.93
N VAL A 49 -4.02 -0.50 -7.65
CA VAL A 49 -3.47 0.53 -6.79
C VAL A 49 -2.17 0.07 -6.14
N LEU A 50 -1.13 0.91 -6.20
CA LEU A 50 0.09 0.80 -5.41
C LEU A 50 -0.01 1.71 -4.20
N VAL A 51 0.11 1.12 -3.02
CA VAL A 51 0.11 1.86 -1.75
C VAL A 51 1.54 1.94 -1.22
N LEU A 52 2.02 3.14 -0.98
CA LEU A 52 3.31 3.40 -0.35
C LEU A 52 3.08 4.04 1.02
N THR A 53 3.64 3.46 2.06
CA THR A 53 3.54 4.00 3.42
C THR A 53 4.92 4.20 4.02
N GLY A 54 5.09 5.26 4.78
CA GLY A 54 6.26 5.42 5.61
C GLY A 54 6.33 4.37 6.72
N GLN A 55 7.52 4.18 7.28
CA GLN A 55 7.75 3.42 8.49
C GLN A 55 8.89 4.06 9.28
N GLY A 56 8.94 3.79 10.57
CA GLY A 56 10.04 4.24 11.42
C GLY A 56 11.39 3.66 10.99
N SER A 57 12.47 4.35 11.35
CA SER A 57 13.84 3.86 11.10
C SER A 57 14.01 2.43 11.62
N SER A 58 14.75 1.60 10.88
CA SER A 58 15.04 0.20 11.24
C SER A 58 15.60 0.05 12.66
N ASN A 59 16.38 1.04 13.13
CA ASN A 59 16.96 1.05 14.47
C ASN A 59 15.94 1.35 15.60
N ARG A 60 14.72 1.74 15.24
CA ARG A 60 13.66 2.12 16.18
C ARG A 60 12.46 1.18 16.16
N LEU A 61 12.40 0.22 15.23
CA LEU A 61 11.26 -0.68 15.06
C LEU A 61 10.99 -1.58 16.29
N HIS A 62 11.97 -1.76 17.17
CA HIS A 62 11.84 -2.56 18.39
C HIS A 62 11.63 -1.74 19.67
N LYS A 63 11.51 -0.42 19.52
CA LYS A 63 11.27 0.49 20.62
C LYS A 63 9.87 1.05 20.52
N GLU A 64 9.20 1.24 21.66
CA GLU A 64 7.99 2.06 21.71
C GLU A 64 8.33 3.47 21.26
N SER A 65 8.17 3.70 19.98
CA SER A 65 8.50 4.97 19.31
C SER A 65 7.25 5.51 18.63
N HIS A 66 7.23 6.82 18.44
CA HIS A 66 6.12 7.55 17.89
C HIS A 66 5.59 6.93 16.58
N GLN A 67 4.32 6.54 16.58
CA GLN A 67 3.56 6.03 15.42
C GLN A 67 4.11 4.74 14.76
N ILE A 68 4.95 3.97 15.41
CA ILE A 68 5.40 2.68 14.89
C ILE A 68 4.29 1.64 15.05
N MET A 69 3.89 1.02 13.95
CA MET A 69 2.87 -0.01 13.84
C MET A 69 3.31 -1.08 12.85
N ASP A 70 2.78 -2.29 12.98
CA ASP A 70 2.95 -3.33 11.95
C ASP A 70 2.02 -3.09 10.77
N VAL A 71 2.44 -2.18 9.90
CA VAL A 71 1.69 -1.78 8.71
C VAL A 71 1.53 -2.94 7.73
N CYS A 72 2.55 -3.79 7.59
CA CYS A 72 2.47 -4.93 6.66
C CYS A 72 1.36 -5.90 7.06
N ASN A 73 1.32 -6.30 8.33
CA ASN A 73 0.28 -7.20 8.83
C ASN A 73 -1.13 -6.58 8.70
N MET A 74 -1.24 -5.29 9.00
CA MET A 74 -2.50 -4.57 8.89
C MET A 74 -3.07 -4.55 7.45
N PHE A 75 -2.22 -4.39 6.45
CA PHE A 75 -2.63 -4.35 5.04
C PHE A 75 -2.77 -5.73 4.39
N GLU A 76 -2.28 -6.79 5.01
CA GLU A 76 -2.27 -8.14 4.44
C GLU A 76 -3.66 -8.63 4.04
N SER A 77 -4.67 -8.33 4.86
CA SER A 77 -6.05 -8.77 4.62
C SER A 77 -6.76 -8.01 3.47
N VAL A 78 -6.30 -6.81 3.16
CA VAL A 78 -6.93 -5.91 2.18
C VAL A 78 -6.10 -5.69 0.93
N THR A 79 -5.01 -6.43 0.74
CA THR A 79 -4.14 -6.32 -0.43
C THR A 79 -3.79 -7.70 -1.00
N LYS A 80 -3.44 -7.75 -2.26
CA LYS A 80 -2.94 -8.98 -2.90
C LYS A 80 -1.53 -9.34 -2.44
N TRP A 81 -0.74 -8.34 -2.12
CA TRP A 81 0.64 -8.50 -1.75
C TRP A 81 1.13 -7.30 -0.95
N THR A 82 1.84 -7.58 0.12
CA THR A 82 2.40 -6.58 1.02
C THR A 82 3.87 -6.91 1.30
N THR A 83 4.70 -5.92 1.40
CA THR A 83 6.12 -6.10 1.74
C THR A 83 6.72 -4.87 2.39
N SER A 84 7.72 -5.09 3.23
CA SER A 84 8.56 -4.04 3.78
C SER A 84 9.86 -3.94 2.99
N ILE A 85 10.25 -2.72 2.63
CA ILE A 85 11.52 -2.42 1.96
C ILE A 85 12.49 -1.90 3.02
N ARG A 86 13.47 -2.74 3.39
CA ARG A 86 14.51 -2.39 4.38
C ARG A 86 15.82 -1.98 3.72
N ASN A 87 16.06 -2.40 2.48
CA ASN A 87 17.25 -2.06 1.73
C ASN A 87 16.86 -1.39 0.41
N PRO A 88 17.34 -0.15 0.14
CA PRO A 88 17.03 0.56 -1.09
C PRO A 88 17.38 -0.21 -2.37
N SER A 89 18.40 -1.06 -2.35
CA SER A 89 18.78 -1.87 -3.53
C SER A 89 17.70 -2.83 -4.00
N THR A 90 16.74 -3.17 -3.13
CA THR A 90 15.63 -4.09 -3.47
C THR A 90 14.40 -3.39 -4.06
N ILE A 91 14.41 -2.05 -4.12
CA ILE A 91 13.26 -1.27 -4.63
C ILE A 91 12.85 -1.67 -6.05
N PRO A 92 13.78 -1.77 -7.03
CA PRO A 92 13.39 -2.11 -8.41
C PRO A 92 12.68 -3.46 -8.51
N GLU A 93 13.18 -4.47 -7.80
CA GLU A 93 12.58 -5.80 -7.75
C GLU A 93 11.16 -5.76 -7.15
N ARG A 94 10.99 -5.07 -6.01
CA ARG A 94 9.71 -4.97 -5.30
C ARG A 94 8.67 -4.22 -6.12
N ILE A 95 9.04 -3.12 -6.75
CA ILE A 95 8.15 -2.37 -7.65
C ILE A 95 7.78 -3.20 -8.89
N GLY A 96 8.74 -3.92 -9.48
CA GLY A 96 8.49 -4.84 -10.59
C GLY A 96 7.46 -5.92 -10.23
N LYS A 97 7.59 -6.53 -9.05
CA LYS A 97 6.62 -7.51 -8.54
C LYS A 97 5.24 -6.89 -8.34
N THR A 98 5.15 -5.72 -7.73
CA THR A 98 3.88 -5.00 -7.54
C THR A 98 3.16 -4.77 -8.87
N ARG A 99 3.87 -4.29 -9.88
CA ARG A 99 3.31 -4.08 -11.23
C ARG A 99 2.77 -5.38 -11.82
N SER A 100 3.51 -6.47 -11.70
CA SER A 100 3.06 -7.79 -12.17
C SER A 100 1.82 -8.28 -11.43
N CYS A 101 1.74 -8.06 -10.11
CA CYS A 101 0.58 -8.44 -9.30
C CYS A 101 -0.67 -7.62 -9.64
N SER A 102 -0.53 -6.32 -9.92
CA SER A 102 -1.66 -5.44 -10.23
C SER A 102 -2.36 -5.80 -11.55
N HIS A 103 -1.62 -6.33 -12.52
CA HIS A 103 -2.18 -6.72 -13.83
C HIS A 103 -2.76 -8.15 -13.86
N ARG A 104 -2.61 -8.96 -12.83
CA ARG A 104 -3.14 -10.34 -12.80
C ARG A 104 -4.52 -10.37 -12.15
N PHE A 105 -5.55 -10.35 -12.96
CA PHE A 105 -6.97 -10.38 -12.54
C PHE A 105 -7.40 -11.64 -11.77
N ALA A 106 -6.65 -12.73 -11.75
CA ALA A 106 -7.23 -14.03 -11.47
C ALA A 106 -6.72 -14.78 -10.23
N ARG A 107 -5.73 -14.32 -9.47
CA ARG A 107 -5.26 -15.12 -8.31
C ARG A 107 -4.90 -14.25 -7.11
N ARG A 108 -5.41 -14.64 -5.95
CA ARG A 108 -5.08 -14.04 -4.63
C ARG A 108 -3.62 -14.26 -4.18
N HIS A 109 -2.82 -14.99 -4.94
CA HIS A 109 -1.41 -15.27 -4.63
C HIS A 109 -0.52 -14.88 -5.81
N CYS A 110 0.39 -13.94 -5.54
CA CYS A 110 1.50 -13.60 -6.42
C CYS A 110 2.76 -14.36 -6.02
#